data_174abd53f1e532ee73282daa89e91ec7
#
_entry.id   174abd53f1e532ee73282daa89e91ec7
#
_cell.length_a   1.000
_cell.length_b   1.000
_cell.length_c   1.000
_cell.angle_alpha   90.00
_cell.angle_beta   90.00
_cell.angle_gamma   90.00
#
_symmetry.space_group_name_H-M   'P 1'
#
loop_
_entity.id
_entity.type
_entity.pdbx_description
1 polymer ?
#
loop_
_entity_poly.entity_id
_entity_poly.type
_entity_poly.pdbx_seq_one_letter_code
_entity_poly.pdbx_strand_id
1 'polypeptide(L)'
;MGAGYCYFCKKFGKEFSLSYGYGMMFPSAYKELLADIRAGGYGEEMKEASLSNSNVAVDAERHLYVCSCGHWESAEGLSLFVPKDGVLLKRPYVMPYELKADFRIVKDYMHICPERGKQMNEADEQPIDLRCPVCKDICKCNAGIDWD
;
A
#
# COMPACT_ATOMS: atom_id res chain seq x y z
N MET A 1 -5.69 -9.58 7.79
CA MET A 1 -7.05 -9.43 7.26
C MET A 1 -7.07 -8.42 6.14
N GLY A 2 -7.68 -8.77 5.05
CA GLY A 2 -7.79 -7.91 3.90
C GLY A 2 -9.23 -7.81 3.40
N ALA A 3 -9.53 -6.73 2.72
CA ALA A 3 -10.80 -6.53 2.04
C ALA A 3 -10.57 -6.25 0.57
N GLY A 4 -11.46 -6.69 -0.27
CA GLY A 4 -11.43 -6.44 -1.69
C GLY A 4 -12.76 -5.91 -2.18
N TYR A 5 -12.72 -5.14 -3.25
CA TYR A 5 -13.92 -4.61 -3.87
C TYR A 5 -13.87 -4.85 -5.36
N CYS A 6 -15.00 -5.30 -5.91
CA CYS A 6 -15.16 -5.56 -7.34
C CYS A 6 -16.01 -4.48 -7.98
N TYR A 7 -15.63 -4.11 -9.18
CA TYR A 7 -16.28 -3.09 -9.99
C TYR A 7 -16.56 -3.65 -11.37
N PHE A 8 -17.65 -3.22 -11.98
CA PHE A 8 -18.00 -3.59 -13.33
C PHE A 8 -18.12 -2.34 -14.21
N CYS A 9 -17.39 -2.32 -15.32
CA CYS A 9 -17.47 -1.27 -16.31
C CYS A 9 -18.48 -1.68 -17.40
N LYS A 10 -19.63 -1.04 -17.45
CA LYS A 10 -20.70 -1.31 -18.43
C LYS A 10 -20.24 -1.05 -19.87
N LYS A 11 -19.40 -0.06 -20.08
CA LYS A 11 -18.91 0.33 -21.39
C LYS A 11 -18.02 -0.72 -22.03
N PHE A 12 -17.15 -1.34 -21.26
CA PHE A 12 -16.24 -2.41 -21.72
C PHE A 12 -16.71 -3.81 -21.41
N GLY A 13 -17.74 -3.97 -20.58
CA GLY A 13 -18.22 -5.28 -20.16
C GLY A 13 -17.20 -6.07 -19.35
N LYS A 14 -16.26 -5.39 -18.67
CA LYS A 14 -15.20 -6.02 -17.90
C LYS A 14 -15.26 -5.63 -16.43
N GLU A 15 -14.83 -6.57 -15.60
CA GLU A 15 -14.66 -6.35 -14.18
C GLU A 15 -13.23 -5.92 -13.87
N PHE A 16 -13.08 -5.12 -12.84
CA PHE A 16 -11.80 -4.84 -12.20
C PHE A 16 -11.98 -4.87 -10.69
N SER A 17 -10.91 -5.12 -9.98
CA SER A 17 -10.95 -5.21 -8.52
C SER A 17 -9.75 -4.51 -7.90
N LEU A 18 -9.91 -4.17 -6.63
CA LEU A 18 -8.82 -3.70 -5.81
C LEU A 18 -8.85 -4.41 -4.46
N SER A 19 -7.72 -4.43 -3.80
CA SER A 19 -7.59 -5.06 -2.48
C SER A 19 -6.88 -4.15 -1.51
N TYR A 20 -7.26 -4.25 -0.25
CA TYR A 20 -6.66 -3.55 0.88
C TYR A 20 -6.14 -4.52 1.91
N GLY A 21 -5.31 -4.01 2.82
CA GLY A 21 -4.90 -4.74 3.99
C GLY A 21 -3.81 -5.77 3.70
N TYR A 22 -3.86 -6.88 4.37
CA TYR A 22 -2.86 -7.93 4.29
C TYR A 22 -3.52 -9.30 4.42
N GLY A 23 -2.92 -10.30 3.77
CA GLY A 23 -3.41 -11.67 3.80
C GLY A 23 -2.43 -12.63 4.47
N MET A 24 -2.71 -13.92 4.31
CA MET A 24 -1.92 -15.02 4.87
C MET A 24 -0.45 -15.00 4.44
N MET A 25 -0.18 -14.50 3.22
CA MET A 25 1.19 -14.42 2.68
C MET A 25 1.95 -13.17 3.12
N PHE A 26 1.40 -12.41 4.05
CA PHE A 26 2.00 -11.16 4.51
C PHE A 26 3.47 -11.29 4.96
N PRO A 27 3.87 -12.31 5.75
CA PRO A 27 5.27 -12.44 6.16
C PRO A 27 6.24 -12.55 4.99
N SER A 28 5.88 -13.31 3.96
CA SER A 28 6.70 -13.45 2.75
C SER A 28 6.73 -12.16 1.93
N ALA A 29 5.57 -11.56 1.73
CA ALA A 29 5.44 -10.29 1.01
C ALA A 29 6.24 -9.17 1.69
N TYR A 30 6.19 -9.09 3.01
CA TYR A 30 6.96 -8.15 3.81
C TYR A 30 8.47 -8.29 3.57
N LYS A 31 8.97 -9.52 3.64
CA LYS A 31 10.41 -9.80 3.45
C LYS A 31 10.88 -9.45 2.05
N GLU A 32 10.10 -9.80 1.04
CA GLU A 32 10.40 -9.49 -0.36
C GLU A 32 10.40 -7.99 -0.61
N LEU A 33 9.41 -7.28 -0.08
CA LEU A 33 9.30 -5.84 -0.21
C LEU A 33 10.49 -5.12 0.43
N LEU A 34 10.85 -5.49 1.65
CA LEU A 34 12.00 -4.90 2.34
C LEU A 34 13.32 -5.18 1.60
N ALA A 35 13.49 -6.39 1.06
CA ALA A 35 14.64 -6.74 0.26
C ALA A 35 14.73 -5.90 -1.03
N ASP A 36 13.60 -5.67 -1.70
CA ASP A 36 13.54 -4.84 -2.90
C ASP A 36 13.88 -3.38 -2.60
N ILE A 37 13.41 -2.86 -1.48
CA ILE A 37 13.75 -1.50 -1.02
C ILE A 37 15.25 -1.38 -0.79
N ARG A 38 15.85 -2.34 -0.11
CA ARG A 38 17.30 -2.39 0.18
C ARG A 38 18.14 -2.58 -1.08
N ALA A 39 17.60 -3.20 -2.10
CA ALA A 39 18.24 -3.36 -3.40
C ALA A 39 18.13 -2.15 -4.31
N GLY A 40 17.36 -1.13 -3.93
CA GLY A 40 17.17 0.10 -4.70
C GLY A 40 15.97 0.09 -5.64
N GLY A 41 15.08 -0.90 -5.53
CA GLY A 41 13.89 -1.01 -6.38
C GLY A 41 12.88 0.13 -6.22
N TYR A 42 12.96 0.88 -5.13
CA TYR A 42 12.07 2.02 -4.84
C TYR A 42 12.85 3.34 -4.72
N GLY A 43 14.03 3.40 -5.30
CA GLY A 43 14.87 4.59 -5.34
C GLY A 43 15.98 4.60 -4.30
N GLU A 44 16.95 5.47 -4.52
CA GLU A 44 18.16 5.56 -3.69
C GLU A 44 17.88 6.08 -2.28
N GLU A 45 16.95 7.03 -2.15
CA GLU A 45 16.57 7.57 -0.83
C GLU A 45 15.96 6.50 0.09
N MET A 46 15.09 5.65 -0.48
CA MET A 46 14.48 4.55 0.26
C MET A 46 15.54 3.50 0.64
N LYS A 47 16.43 3.18 -0.28
CA LYS A 47 17.54 2.27 -0.04
C LYS A 47 18.42 2.76 1.12
N GLU A 48 18.88 4.00 1.06
CA GLU A 48 19.72 4.59 2.11
C GLU A 48 19.03 4.60 3.46
N ALA A 49 17.77 5.01 3.51
CA ALA A 49 16.99 5.02 4.74
C ALA A 49 16.84 3.62 5.34
N SER A 50 16.62 2.60 4.50
CA SER A 50 16.49 1.22 4.94
C SER A 50 17.80 0.63 5.46
N LEU A 51 18.93 1.03 4.90
CA LEU A 51 20.26 0.55 5.31
C LEU A 51 20.83 1.32 6.50
N SER A 52 20.37 2.53 6.75
CA SER A 52 20.83 3.37 7.87
C SER A 52 20.31 2.93 9.23
N ASN A 53 19.32 2.05 9.28
CA ASN A 53 18.69 1.58 10.51
C ASN A 53 18.68 0.06 10.55
N SER A 54 19.20 -0.53 11.62
CA SER A 54 19.30 -1.98 11.79
C SER A 54 17.93 -2.64 12.01
N ASN A 55 17.00 -1.92 12.63
CA ASN A 55 15.66 -2.41 12.99
C ASN A 55 14.56 -1.74 12.17
N VAL A 56 14.85 -1.47 10.91
CA VAL A 56 13.86 -0.81 10.04
C VAL A 56 12.69 -1.76 9.75
N ALA A 57 11.49 -1.21 9.79
CA ALA A 57 10.26 -1.86 9.39
C ALA A 57 9.64 -1.12 8.21
N VAL A 58 8.85 -1.82 7.42
CA VAL A 58 8.18 -1.26 6.24
C VAL A 58 6.67 -1.42 6.37
N ASP A 59 5.92 -0.44 5.88
CA ASP A 59 4.48 -0.57 5.71
C ASP A 59 4.21 -1.40 4.45
N ALA A 60 3.96 -2.69 4.66
CA ALA A 60 3.64 -3.64 3.59
C ALA A 60 2.12 -3.89 3.46
N GLU A 61 1.31 -3.16 4.20
CA GLU A 61 -0.15 -3.20 4.05
C GLU A 61 -0.56 -2.50 2.75
N ARG A 62 -1.52 -3.08 2.05
CA ARG A 62 -2.05 -2.47 0.83
C ARG A 62 -3.06 -1.39 1.17
N HIS A 63 -2.93 -0.26 0.50
CA HIS A 63 -3.81 0.89 0.63
C HIS A 63 -4.29 1.33 -0.76
N LEU A 64 -5.38 2.06 -0.80
CA LEU A 64 -5.86 2.71 -2.02
C LEU A 64 -5.33 4.14 -2.06
N TYR A 65 -4.65 4.49 -3.14
CA TYR A 65 -4.17 5.85 -3.40
C TYR A 65 -4.93 6.44 -4.58
N VAL A 66 -5.38 7.67 -4.43
CA VAL A 66 -6.15 8.38 -5.45
C VAL A 66 -5.53 9.73 -5.78
N CYS A 67 -5.57 10.09 -7.05
CA CYS A 67 -5.15 11.40 -7.56
C CYS A 67 -6.38 12.25 -7.85
N SER A 68 -6.23 13.57 -7.75
CA SER A 68 -7.27 14.53 -8.13
C SER A 68 -7.72 14.41 -9.59
N CYS A 69 -6.88 13.83 -10.46
CA CYS A 69 -7.23 13.55 -11.85
C CYS A 69 -8.13 12.32 -12.04
N GLY A 70 -8.36 11.53 -10.98
CA GLY A 70 -9.16 10.31 -11.01
C GLY A 70 -8.34 9.02 -11.16
N HIS A 71 -7.03 9.11 -11.40
CA HIS A 71 -6.16 7.93 -11.37
C HIS A 71 -6.11 7.33 -9.96
N TRP A 72 -6.09 6.02 -9.87
CA TRP A 72 -6.01 5.32 -8.60
C TRP A 72 -5.10 4.10 -8.70
N GLU A 73 -4.53 3.72 -7.58
CA GLU A 73 -3.68 2.53 -7.46
C GLU A 73 -3.91 1.86 -6.10
N SER A 74 -3.93 0.53 -6.09
CA SER A 74 -3.84 -0.25 -4.86
C SER A 74 -2.40 -0.73 -4.73
N ALA A 75 -1.71 -0.29 -3.69
CA ALA A 75 -0.29 -0.55 -3.50
C ALA A 75 0.08 -0.61 -2.02
N GLU A 76 1.20 -1.22 -1.71
CA GLU A 76 1.78 -1.20 -0.37
C GLU A 76 2.19 0.24 0.01
N GLY A 77 2.08 0.56 1.30
CA GLY A 77 2.39 1.91 1.80
C GLY A 77 3.83 2.33 1.61
N LEU A 78 4.78 1.40 1.78
CA LEU A 78 6.22 1.54 1.56
C LEU A 78 6.97 2.45 2.53
N SER A 79 6.32 3.24 3.34
CA SER A 79 6.98 4.08 4.33
C SER A 79 7.79 3.24 5.32
N LEU A 80 8.92 3.77 5.77
CA LEU A 80 9.83 3.09 6.67
C LEU A 80 9.69 3.61 8.10
N PHE A 81 9.78 2.68 9.03
CA PHE A 81 9.58 2.92 10.45
C PHE A 81 10.72 2.32 11.26
N VAL A 82 10.91 2.82 12.47
CA VAL A 82 11.79 2.21 13.47
C VAL A 82 11.04 2.04 14.78
N PRO A 83 11.42 1.06 15.63
CA PRO A 83 10.77 0.88 16.93
C PRO A 83 10.92 2.11 17.80
N LYS A 84 9.88 2.42 18.57
CA LYS A 84 9.97 3.36 19.68
C LYS A 84 10.90 2.81 20.76
N ASP A 85 11.38 3.67 21.64
CA ASP A 85 12.29 3.27 22.73
C ASP A 85 11.68 2.14 23.59
N GLY A 86 12.47 1.10 23.82
CA GLY A 86 12.07 -0.05 24.61
C GLY A 86 11.27 -1.13 23.87
N VAL A 87 10.93 -0.90 22.61
CA VAL A 87 10.22 -1.89 21.80
C VAL A 87 11.22 -2.85 21.15
N LEU A 88 11.01 -4.15 21.34
CA LEU A 88 11.84 -5.20 20.77
C LEU A 88 11.12 -5.86 19.59
N LEU A 89 11.88 -6.14 18.53
CA LEU A 89 11.37 -6.93 17.40
C LEU A 89 11.22 -8.39 17.80
N LYS A 90 10.01 -8.90 17.71
CA LYS A 90 9.65 -10.27 18.12
C LYS A 90 9.84 -11.28 17.00
N ARG A 91 9.84 -10.82 15.74
CA ARG A 91 9.91 -11.67 14.54
C ARG A 91 10.44 -10.85 13.35
N PRO A 92 10.84 -11.51 12.25
CA PRO A 92 11.46 -10.82 11.11
C PRO A 92 10.48 -10.04 10.23
N TYR A 93 9.26 -9.81 10.69
CA TYR A 93 8.25 -8.96 10.04
C TYR A 93 7.44 -8.24 11.10
N VAL A 94 6.83 -7.12 10.73
CA VAL A 94 6.04 -6.28 11.64
C VAL A 94 4.64 -6.13 11.08
N MET A 95 3.65 -6.45 11.89
CA MET A 95 2.26 -6.35 11.49
C MET A 95 1.80 -4.89 11.43
N PRO A 96 0.81 -4.55 10.59
CA PRO A 96 0.33 -3.17 10.46
C PRO A 96 -0.11 -2.54 11.77
N TYR A 97 -0.77 -3.29 12.65
CA TYR A 97 -1.20 -2.77 13.94
C TYR A 97 -0.02 -2.46 14.89
N GLU A 98 1.07 -3.20 14.75
CA GLU A 98 2.29 -2.95 15.52
C GLU A 98 3.00 -1.67 15.03
N LEU A 99 3.03 -1.43 13.73
CA LEU A 99 3.59 -0.19 13.17
C LEU A 99 2.90 1.03 13.74
N LYS A 100 1.59 0.99 13.81
CA LYS A 100 0.79 2.11 14.33
C LYS A 100 1.00 2.36 15.82
N ALA A 101 1.15 1.30 16.61
CA ALA A 101 1.24 1.39 18.06
C ALA A 101 2.65 1.63 18.59
N ASP A 102 3.64 0.94 18.05
CA ASP A 102 4.96 0.77 18.67
C ASP A 102 6.12 1.33 17.84
N PHE A 103 5.86 1.84 16.66
CA PHE A 103 6.89 2.32 15.73
C PHE A 103 6.68 3.79 15.38
N ARG A 104 7.76 4.47 15.00
CA ARG A 104 7.72 5.83 14.47
C ARG A 104 8.25 5.85 13.04
N ILE A 105 7.71 6.73 12.23
CA ILE A 105 8.12 6.89 10.83
C ILE A 105 9.50 7.56 10.75
N VAL A 106 10.36 7.07 9.88
CA VAL A 106 11.68 7.66 9.60
C VAL A 106 11.83 8.08 8.15
N LYS A 107 11.09 7.49 7.23
CA LYS A 107 11.07 7.87 5.82
C LYS A 107 9.68 7.64 5.25
N ASP A 108 9.02 8.72 4.88
CA ASP A 108 7.74 8.64 4.20
C ASP A 108 7.95 8.34 2.72
N TYR A 109 7.10 7.49 2.15
CA TYR A 109 7.10 7.22 0.72
C TYR A 109 5.93 7.96 0.06
N MET A 110 6.23 8.77 -0.93
CA MET A 110 5.22 9.52 -1.68
C MET A 110 4.82 8.74 -2.93
N HIS A 111 3.55 8.36 -2.99
CA HIS A 111 2.96 7.73 -4.17
C HIS A 111 2.63 8.81 -5.19
N ILE A 112 3.33 8.77 -6.32
CA ILE A 112 3.20 9.79 -7.38
C ILE A 112 2.35 9.25 -8.50
N CYS A 113 1.35 10.04 -8.91
CA CYS A 113 0.48 9.72 -10.03
C CYS A 113 1.28 9.72 -11.34
N PRO A 114 1.29 8.60 -12.08
CA PRO A 114 2.04 8.51 -13.34
C PRO A 114 1.47 9.41 -14.45
N GLU A 115 0.20 9.79 -14.35
CA GLU A 115 -0.46 10.63 -15.35
C GLU A 115 -0.23 12.13 -15.12
N ARG A 116 -0.12 12.56 -13.86
CA ARG A 116 -0.03 13.98 -13.49
C ARG A 116 1.27 14.36 -12.79
N GLY A 117 2.06 13.41 -12.34
CA GLY A 117 3.27 13.68 -11.57
C GLY A 117 3.01 14.29 -10.19
N LYS A 118 1.78 14.26 -9.71
CA LYS A 118 1.38 14.79 -8.40
C LYS A 118 1.29 13.68 -7.37
N GLN A 119 1.49 14.02 -6.10
CA GLN A 119 1.29 13.09 -5.00
C GLN A 119 -0.15 12.64 -4.93
N MET A 120 -0.34 11.33 -4.84
CA MET A 120 -1.64 10.73 -4.57
C MET A 120 -1.89 10.68 -3.07
N ASN A 121 -3.17 10.74 -2.69
CA ASN A 121 -3.59 10.64 -1.30
C ASN A 121 -4.18 9.27 -1.01
N GLU A 122 -3.91 8.77 0.19
CA GLU A 122 -4.56 7.56 0.68
C GLU A 122 -6.05 7.81 0.86
N ALA A 123 -6.87 6.92 0.29
CA ALA A 123 -8.32 6.95 0.44
C ALA A 123 -8.76 6.09 1.62
N ASP A 124 -9.94 6.38 2.15
CA ASP A 124 -10.56 5.56 3.19
C ASP A 124 -10.83 4.13 2.68
N GLU A 125 -10.77 3.16 3.58
CA GLU A 125 -11.02 1.74 3.29
C GLU A 125 -12.51 1.42 3.01
N GLN A 126 -13.31 2.42 2.73
CA GLN A 126 -14.72 2.28 2.37
C GLN A 126 -14.85 2.13 0.85
N PRO A 127 -15.85 1.37 0.36
CA PRO A 127 -16.12 1.34 -1.08
C PRO A 127 -16.41 2.75 -1.59
N ILE A 128 -15.61 3.19 -2.55
CA ILE A 128 -15.80 4.49 -3.22
C ILE A 128 -15.97 4.25 -4.72
N ASP A 129 -16.58 5.20 -5.40
CA ASP A 129 -16.68 5.17 -6.85
C ASP A 129 -15.29 5.38 -7.46
N LEU A 130 -14.90 4.51 -8.38
CA LEU A 130 -13.60 4.57 -9.05
C LEU A 130 -13.77 4.69 -10.56
N ARG A 131 -12.82 5.35 -11.19
CA ARG A 131 -12.76 5.41 -12.65
C ARG A 131 -12.28 4.09 -13.22
N CYS A 132 -12.93 3.61 -14.28
CA CYS A 132 -12.44 2.46 -15.03
C CYS A 132 -11.02 2.75 -15.54
N PRO A 133 -10.05 1.84 -15.34
CA PRO A 133 -8.69 2.06 -15.83
C PRO A 133 -8.57 2.24 -17.35
N VAL A 134 -9.54 1.74 -18.10
CA VAL A 134 -9.53 1.75 -19.56
C VAL A 134 -10.31 2.94 -20.14
N CYS A 135 -11.61 3.06 -19.80
CA CYS A 135 -12.47 4.09 -20.40
C CYS A 135 -12.59 5.38 -19.59
N LYS A 136 -12.11 5.38 -18.35
CA LYS A 136 -12.15 6.52 -17.42
C LYS A 136 -13.54 6.91 -16.92
N ASP A 137 -14.60 6.19 -17.29
CA ASP A 137 -15.93 6.40 -16.74
C ASP A 137 -15.99 5.94 -15.28
N ILE A 138 -16.82 6.61 -14.49
CA ILE A 138 -16.97 6.27 -13.07
C ILE A 138 -17.78 4.98 -12.93
N CYS A 139 -17.24 4.03 -12.18
CA CYS A 139 -17.87 2.76 -11.85
C CYS A 139 -18.17 2.68 -10.36
N LYS A 140 -19.33 2.15 -10.02
CA LYS A 140 -19.73 1.92 -8.63
C LYS A 140 -19.26 0.56 -8.17
N CYS A 141 -18.98 0.44 -6.87
CA CYS A 141 -18.67 -0.84 -6.27
C CYS A 141 -19.84 -1.82 -6.44
N ASN A 142 -19.54 -2.98 -6.98
CA ASN A 142 -20.52 -4.02 -7.24
C ASN A 142 -20.58 -5.06 -6.11
N ALA A 143 -19.45 -5.40 -5.53
CA ALA A 143 -19.37 -6.37 -4.44
C ALA A 143 -18.11 -6.18 -3.60
N GLY A 144 -18.20 -6.50 -2.32
CA GLY A 144 -17.06 -6.58 -1.41
C GLY A 144 -16.71 -8.03 -1.11
N ILE A 145 -15.43 -8.31 -0.92
CA ILE A 145 -14.91 -9.64 -0.60
C ILE A 145 -13.86 -9.48 0.50
N ASP A 146 -13.98 -10.26 1.56
CA ASP A 146 -12.92 -10.39 2.55
C ASP A 146 -11.95 -11.48 2.09
N TRP A 147 -10.66 -11.26 2.32
CA TRP A 147 -9.62 -12.22 1.95
C TRP A 147 -8.53 -12.29 3.02
N ASP A 148 -7.85 -13.45 3.09
CA ASP A 148 -6.74 -13.73 4.00
C ASP A 148 -5.47 -14.13 3.25
#